data_8224ed170a042ea6831c4ce3b67f4612
#
_entry.id   8224ed170a042ea6831c4ce3b67f4612
#
_cell.length_a   1.000
_cell.length_b   1.000
_cell.length_c   1.000
_cell.angle_alpha   90.00
_cell.angle_beta   90.00
_cell.angle_gamma   90.00
#
_symmetry.space_group_name_H-M   'P 1'
#
loop_
_entity.id
_entity.type
_entity.pdbx_description
1 polymer ?
#
loop_
_entity_poly.entity_id
_entity_poly.type
_entity_poly.pdbx_seq_one_letter_code
_entity_poly.pdbx_strand_id
1 'polypeptide(L)'
;MKNLFVLLIVFSLSYFCNSLAQHDDHSSEISSSVPELFDFHEVVYPMWHTAYPNKDYALFKQLLPDVNSGVEKIYAAKLPGILRDKEKEWNSGLDKLRASVADYNKACEENNEAGMLTSAEELHSNFEMLVRIVKPVTKEVDEFHKVLYMIYHHYGPNKNTEELSKAIDDLYLRADELKNCVLPKWATDKKEDFTKAADELYTSTRELKDLKDSKADDKQIQSSIEKVHTNYQKLEALFD
;
A
#
# COMPACT_ATOMS: atom_id res chain seq x y z
N MET A 1 -7.70 66.55 -51.85
CA MET A 1 -8.69 65.82 -51.06
C MET A 1 -8.36 64.35 -51.17
N LYS A 2 -7.64 63.79 -50.24
CA LYS A 2 -7.23 62.36 -50.29
C LYS A 2 -7.98 61.65 -49.15
N ASN A 3 -8.88 60.78 -49.50
CA ASN A 3 -9.63 59.95 -48.56
C ASN A 3 -8.74 58.78 -48.05
N LEU A 4 -8.44 58.76 -46.76
CA LEU A 4 -7.72 57.70 -46.15
C LEU A 4 -8.74 56.69 -45.60
N PHE A 5 -8.82 55.49 -46.23
CA PHE A 5 -9.61 54.36 -45.74
C PHE A 5 -8.79 53.63 -44.69
N VAL A 6 -9.21 53.71 -43.41
CA VAL A 6 -8.61 52.88 -42.31
C VAL A 6 -9.34 51.57 -42.29
N LEU A 7 -8.62 50.49 -42.64
CA LEU A 7 -9.11 49.11 -42.57
C LEU A 7 -8.89 48.60 -41.15
N LEU A 8 -9.96 48.44 -40.36
CA LEU A 8 -9.95 47.86 -39.03
C LEU A 8 -9.93 46.34 -39.18
N ILE A 9 -8.77 45.70 -39.00
CA ILE A 9 -8.64 44.24 -38.89
C ILE A 9 -8.96 43.84 -37.44
N VAL A 10 -10.16 43.30 -37.24
CA VAL A 10 -10.53 42.65 -35.97
C VAL A 10 -9.87 41.29 -35.89
N PHE A 11 -8.81 41.19 -35.10
CA PHE A 11 -8.15 39.94 -34.80
C PHE A 11 -8.96 39.20 -33.69
N SER A 12 -9.83 38.29 -34.10
CA SER A 12 -10.52 37.42 -33.16
C SER A 12 -9.52 36.38 -32.64
N LEU A 13 -8.97 36.63 -31.44
CA LEU A 13 -8.21 35.62 -30.68
C LEU A 13 -9.20 34.56 -30.20
N SER A 14 -9.29 33.46 -30.94
CA SER A 14 -9.93 32.25 -30.45
C SER A 14 -9.04 31.64 -29.38
N TYR A 15 -9.40 31.84 -28.12
CA TYR A 15 -8.80 31.08 -27.00
C TYR A 15 -9.25 29.63 -27.13
N PHE A 16 -8.40 28.79 -27.73
CA PHE A 16 -8.48 27.36 -27.57
C PHE A 16 -8.14 27.06 -26.08
N CYS A 17 -9.17 26.91 -25.26
CA CYS A 17 -9.02 26.26 -23.97
C CYS A 17 -8.68 24.79 -24.26
N ASN A 18 -7.39 24.47 -24.32
CA ASN A 18 -6.94 23.10 -24.16
C ASN A 18 -7.27 22.70 -22.72
N SER A 19 -8.42 22.09 -22.52
CA SER A 19 -8.66 21.25 -21.35
C SER A 19 -7.72 20.05 -21.49
N LEU A 20 -6.49 20.19 -21.00
CA LEU A 20 -5.67 19.05 -20.66
C LEU A 20 -6.47 18.37 -19.55
N ALA A 21 -7.11 17.25 -19.88
CA ALA A 21 -7.61 16.34 -18.88
C ALA A 21 -6.38 15.98 -18.02
N GLN A 22 -6.33 16.54 -16.83
CA GLN A 22 -5.34 16.22 -15.83
C GLN A 22 -5.68 14.78 -15.46
N HIS A 23 -4.95 13.82 -16.02
CA HIS A 23 -4.99 12.45 -15.58
C HIS A 23 -4.33 12.49 -14.20
N ASP A 24 -5.14 12.48 -13.15
CA ASP A 24 -4.61 12.37 -11.77
C ASP A 24 -3.82 11.07 -11.71
N ASP A 25 -2.52 11.20 -11.52
CA ASP A 25 -1.62 10.05 -11.38
C ASP A 25 -1.76 9.50 -9.94
N HIS A 26 -2.60 8.49 -9.78
CA HIS A 26 -2.79 7.79 -8.51
C HIS A 26 -1.77 6.67 -8.26
N SER A 27 -0.74 6.55 -9.09
CA SER A 27 0.23 5.44 -9.02
C SER A 27 0.91 5.33 -7.64
N SER A 28 1.22 6.47 -7.01
CA SER A 28 1.80 6.48 -5.67
C SER A 28 0.81 6.10 -4.56
N GLU A 29 -0.49 6.36 -4.76
CA GLU A 29 -1.53 6.02 -3.80
C GLU A 29 -1.84 4.52 -3.76
N ILE A 30 -1.79 3.87 -4.93
CA ILE A 30 -2.08 2.44 -5.10
C ILE A 30 -0.83 1.55 -5.01
N SER A 31 0.33 2.11 -4.71
CA SER A 31 1.54 1.32 -4.45
C SER A 31 1.50 0.74 -3.04
N SER A 32 1.60 -0.58 -2.91
CA SER A 32 1.76 -1.27 -1.61
C SER A 32 3.23 -1.27 -1.12
N SER A 33 4.09 -0.44 -1.72
CA SER A 33 5.52 -0.38 -1.42
C SER A 33 5.87 0.84 -0.55
N VAL A 34 6.69 0.61 0.46
CA VAL A 34 7.37 1.64 1.25
C VAL A 34 8.88 1.48 0.99
N PRO A 35 9.46 2.26 0.04
CA PRO A 35 10.84 2.08 -0.42
C PRO A 35 11.86 2.14 0.72
N GLU A 36 11.61 2.94 1.75
CA GLU A 36 12.50 3.10 2.91
C GLU A 36 12.72 1.79 3.68
N LEU A 37 11.73 0.88 3.66
CA LEU A 37 11.90 -0.45 4.25
C LEU A 37 12.86 -1.31 3.43
N PHE A 38 12.81 -1.23 2.09
CA PHE A 38 13.74 -1.96 1.23
C PHE A 38 15.17 -1.44 1.38
N ASP A 39 15.34 -0.12 1.42
CA ASP A 39 16.65 0.50 1.62
C ASP A 39 17.24 0.10 2.98
N PHE A 40 16.40 0.06 4.03
CA PHE A 40 16.85 -0.31 5.37
C PHE A 40 17.18 -1.80 5.50
N HIS A 41 16.57 -2.66 4.69
CA HIS A 41 16.92 -4.08 4.65
C HIS A 41 18.41 -4.30 4.33
N GLU A 42 19.01 -3.48 3.47
CA GLU A 42 20.43 -3.55 3.15
C GLU A 42 21.33 -3.28 4.40
N VAL A 43 20.84 -2.48 5.35
CA VAL A 43 21.53 -2.20 6.63
C VAL A 43 21.32 -3.34 7.63
N VAL A 44 20.11 -3.85 7.71
CA VAL A 44 19.73 -4.95 8.64
C VAL A 44 20.37 -6.27 8.21
N TYR A 45 20.55 -6.49 6.92
CA TYR A 45 21.06 -7.75 6.38
C TYR A 45 22.43 -8.14 6.94
N PRO A 46 23.49 -7.29 6.90
CA PRO A 46 24.77 -7.63 7.51
C PRO A 46 24.70 -7.72 9.05
N MET A 47 23.83 -6.95 9.69
CA MET A 47 23.61 -7.06 11.14
C MET A 47 23.11 -8.44 11.53
N TRP A 48 22.08 -8.95 10.83
CA TRP A 48 21.40 -10.20 11.17
C TRP A 48 22.13 -11.44 10.61
N HIS A 49 22.65 -11.38 9.39
CA HIS A 49 23.26 -12.55 8.74
C HIS A 49 24.78 -12.67 8.94
N THR A 50 25.44 -11.62 9.44
CA THR A 50 26.88 -11.64 9.67
C THR A 50 27.23 -11.33 11.13
N ALA A 51 26.86 -10.16 11.64
CA ALA A 51 27.25 -9.75 12.98
C ALA A 51 26.63 -10.63 14.07
N TYR A 52 25.32 -10.91 13.97
CA TYR A 52 24.58 -11.67 14.99
C TYR A 52 25.09 -13.12 15.16
N PRO A 53 25.20 -13.97 14.13
CA PRO A 53 25.62 -15.36 14.30
C PRO A 53 27.09 -15.49 14.69
N ASN A 54 27.95 -14.54 14.27
CA ASN A 54 29.36 -14.54 14.58
C ASN A 54 29.71 -13.79 15.89
N LYS A 55 28.72 -13.16 16.54
CA LYS A 55 28.90 -12.28 17.70
C LYS A 55 29.94 -11.21 17.44
N ASP A 56 29.89 -10.62 16.23
CA ASP A 56 30.81 -9.57 15.81
C ASP A 56 30.39 -8.21 16.37
N TYR A 57 30.74 -7.95 17.61
CA TYR A 57 30.42 -6.71 18.32
C TYR A 57 31.06 -5.46 17.69
N ALA A 58 32.17 -5.64 16.97
CA ALA A 58 32.80 -4.54 16.24
C ALA A 58 31.94 -4.13 15.05
N LEU A 59 31.39 -5.10 14.31
CA LEU A 59 30.49 -4.85 13.19
C LEU A 59 29.16 -4.23 13.66
N PHE A 60 28.60 -4.67 14.80
CA PHE A 60 27.41 -4.00 15.37
C PHE A 60 27.64 -2.49 15.56
N LYS A 61 28.78 -2.11 16.14
CA LYS A 61 29.11 -0.69 16.34
C LYS A 61 29.39 0.04 15.03
N GLN A 62 29.99 -0.63 14.06
CA GLN A 62 30.25 -0.06 12.74
C GLN A 62 28.93 0.25 11.99
N LEU A 63 27.91 -0.59 12.14
CA LEU A 63 26.60 -0.41 11.50
C LEU A 63 25.72 0.66 12.19
N LEU A 64 26.05 1.10 13.39
CA LEU A 64 25.23 2.02 14.19
C LEU A 64 24.84 3.32 13.45
N PRO A 65 25.74 4.04 12.74
CA PRO A 65 25.36 5.23 12.00
C PRO A 65 24.36 4.93 10.88
N ASP A 66 24.51 3.80 10.18
CA ASP A 66 23.64 3.40 9.07
C ASP A 66 22.26 2.97 9.59
N VAL A 67 22.23 2.24 10.72
CA VAL A 67 20.96 1.91 11.42
C VAL A 67 20.22 3.18 11.78
N ASN A 68 20.84 4.15 12.43
CA ASN A 68 20.19 5.39 12.82
C ASN A 68 19.70 6.19 11.60
N SER A 69 20.53 6.32 10.56
CA SER A 69 20.15 7.02 9.33
C SER A 69 19.00 6.33 8.61
N GLY A 70 19.00 5.01 8.55
CA GLY A 70 17.97 4.22 7.86
C GLY A 70 16.63 4.29 8.57
N VAL A 71 16.60 4.16 9.91
CA VAL A 71 15.33 4.23 10.65
C VAL A 71 14.70 5.62 10.64
N GLU A 72 15.50 6.70 10.62
CA GLU A 72 14.96 8.06 10.46
C GLU A 72 14.21 8.24 9.14
N LYS A 73 14.67 7.60 8.06
CA LYS A 73 13.94 7.59 6.78
C LYS A 73 12.61 6.87 6.92
N ILE A 74 12.59 5.71 7.59
CA ILE A 74 11.35 4.96 7.83
C ILE A 74 10.36 5.78 8.68
N TYR A 75 10.84 6.50 9.72
CA TYR A 75 9.98 7.36 10.55
C TYR A 75 9.40 8.55 9.77
N ALA A 76 10.11 9.01 8.75
CA ALA A 76 9.66 10.09 7.86
C ALA A 76 8.79 9.59 6.69
N ALA A 77 8.78 8.28 6.43
CA ALA A 77 8.03 7.68 5.34
C ALA A 77 6.54 7.89 5.51
N LYS A 78 5.87 8.18 4.38
CA LYS A 78 4.41 8.27 4.34
C LYS A 78 3.85 6.94 3.88
N LEU A 79 2.92 6.41 4.65
CA LEU A 79 2.19 5.23 4.26
C LEU A 79 1.34 5.55 3.01
N PRO A 80 1.46 4.76 1.91
CA PRO A 80 0.65 4.95 0.71
C PRO A 80 -0.85 4.87 1.00
N GLY A 81 -1.65 5.57 0.19
CA GLY A 81 -3.10 5.64 0.39
C GLY A 81 -3.80 4.29 0.47
N ILE A 82 -3.36 3.32 -0.34
CA ILE A 82 -3.90 1.94 -0.36
C ILE A 82 -3.68 1.19 0.97
N LEU A 83 -2.72 1.62 1.79
CA LEU A 83 -2.40 1.02 3.09
C LEU A 83 -2.98 1.82 4.27
N ARG A 84 -3.90 2.77 4.04
CA ARG A 84 -4.48 3.62 5.09
C ARG A 84 -5.17 2.84 6.21
N ASP A 85 -5.77 1.72 5.88
CA ASP A 85 -6.44 0.86 6.85
C ASP A 85 -5.44 0.17 7.81
N LYS A 86 -4.16 0.14 7.44
CA LYS A 86 -3.04 -0.38 8.24
C LYS A 86 -2.31 0.71 9.07
N GLU A 87 -2.79 1.96 9.05
CA GLU A 87 -2.09 3.09 9.70
C GLU A 87 -1.87 2.86 11.20
N LYS A 88 -2.82 2.25 11.88
CA LYS A 88 -2.72 1.97 13.31
C LYS A 88 -1.63 0.95 13.62
N GLU A 89 -1.60 -0.14 12.87
CA GLU A 89 -0.61 -1.21 12.97
C GLU A 89 0.78 -0.69 12.59
N TRP A 90 0.86 0.11 11.52
CA TRP A 90 2.08 0.78 11.07
C TRP A 90 2.65 1.68 12.17
N ASN A 91 1.86 2.57 12.75
CA ASN A 91 2.30 3.46 13.81
C ASN A 91 2.75 2.70 15.06
N SER A 92 2.02 1.65 15.45
CA SER A 92 2.43 0.77 16.56
C SER A 92 3.76 0.04 16.26
N GLY A 93 3.96 -0.38 15.02
CA GLY A 93 5.21 -0.97 14.55
C GLY A 93 6.38 0.00 14.59
N LEU A 94 6.17 1.25 14.17
CA LEU A 94 7.17 2.32 14.26
C LEU A 94 7.59 2.59 15.72
N ASP A 95 6.66 2.60 16.65
CA ASP A 95 6.97 2.80 18.07
C ASP A 95 7.83 1.66 18.64
N LYS A 96 7.54 0.41 18.28
CA LYS A 96 8.34 -0.76 18.67
C LYS A 96 9.73 -0.71 18.04
N LEU A 97 9.82 -0.38 16.74
CA LEU A 97 11.11 -0.23 16.08
C LEU A 97 11.95 0.87 16.75
N ARG A 98 11.33 2.00 17.11
CA ARG A 98 12.00 3.11 17.79
C ARG A 98 12.57 2.67 19.15
N ALA A 99 11.81 1.90 19.92
CA ALA A 99 12.28 1.37 21.20
C ALA A 99 13.49 0.44 21.02
N SER A 100 13.42 -0.53 20.10
CA SER A 100 14.54 -1.45 19.86
C SER A 100 15.79 -0.77 19.31
N VAL A 101 15.63 0.30 18.49
CA VAL A 101 16.76 1.12 18.04
C VAL A 101 17.41 1.90 19.22
N ALA A 102 16.62 2.44 20.13
CA ALA A 102 17.15 3.11 21.31
C ALA A 102 17.95 2.14 22.20
N ASP A 103 17.46 0.92 22.41
CA ASP A 103 18.15 -0.12 23.15
C ASP A 103 19.43 -0.58 22.46
N TYR A 104 19.43 -0.69 21.12
CA TYR A 104 20.61 -1.00 20.32
C TYR A 104 21.69 0.09 20.43
N ASN A 105 21.29 1.36 20.31
CA ASN A 105 22.20 2.50 20.49
C ASN A 105 22.87 2.44 21.87
N LYS A 106 22.05 2.30 22.93
CA LYS A 106 22.55 2.22 24.31
C LYS A 106 23.52 1.05 24.52
N ALA A 107 23.18 -0.14 24.01
CA ALA A 107 24.05 -1.31 24.14
C ALA A 107 25.40 -1.12 23.45
N CYS A 108 25.42 -0.46 22.26
CA CYS A 108 26.64 -0.14 21.53
C CYS A 108 27.50 0.89 22.28
N GLU A 109 26.89 1.95 22.83
CA GLU A 109 27.58 3.00 23.61
C GLU A 109 28.20 2.45 24.91
N GLU A 110 27.47 1.61 25.60
CA GLU A 110 27.91 0.99 26.86
C GLU A 110 28.86 -0.19 26.65
N ASN A 111 29.15 -0.60 25.40
CA ASN A 111 29.90 -1.81 25.06
C ASN A 111 29.28 -3.08 25.70
N ASN A 112 27.97 -3.13 25.84
CA ASN A 112 27.24 -4.24 26.42
C ASN A 112 26.98 -5.32 25.35
N GLU A 113 27.87 -6.32 25.30
CA GLU A 113 27.81 -7.40 24.29
C GLU A 113 26.50 -8.18 24.31
N ALA A 114 25.98 -8.54 25.49
CA ALA A 114 24.69 -9.21 25.60
C ALA A 114 23.52 -8.32 25.16
N GLY A 115 23.57 -7.04 25.52
CA GLY A 115 22.60 -6.04 25.10
C GLY A 115 22.59 -5.84 23.58
N MET A 116 23.76 -5.82 22.91
CA MET A 116 23.84 -5.72 21.45
C MET A 116 23.14 -6.89 20.76
N LEU A 117 23.31 -8.12 21.24
CA LEU A 117 22.64 -9.29 20.67
C LEU A 117 21.12 -9.19 20.85
N THR A 118 20.65 -8.93 22.08
CA THR A 118 19.22 -8.85 22.36
C THR A 118 18.55 -7.74 21.57
N SER A 119 19.12 -6.54 21.58
CA SER A 119 18.52 -5.40 20.87
C SER A 119 18.60 -5.55 19.34
N ALA A 120 19.63 -6.19 18.79
CA ALA A 120 19.71 -6.51 17.38
C ALA A 120 18.63 -7.52 16.95
N GLU A 121 18.33 -8.53 17.77
CA GLU A 121 17.24 -9.48 17.54
C GLU A 121 15.89 -8.78 17.57
N GLU A 122 15.64 -7.93 18.57
CA GLU A 122 14.40 -7.16 18.70
C GLU A 122 14.21 -6.16 17.53
N LEU A 123 15.30 -5.48 17.15
CA LEU A 123 15.29 -4.54 16.02
C LEU A 123 14.94 -5.27 14.73
N HIS A 124 15.59 -6.42 14.44
CA HIS A 124 15.28 -7.24 13.27
C HIS A 124 13.82 -7.72 13.30
N SER A 125 13.34 -8.22 14.43
CA SER A 125 11.96 -8.70 14.58
C SER A 125 10.93 -7.59 14.34
N ASN A 126 11.16 -6.39 14.90
CA ASN A 126 10.26 -5.24 14.73
C ASN A 126 10.31 -4.67 13.31
N PHE A 127 11.47 -4.70 12.65
CA PHE A 127 11.60 -4.36 11.24
C PHE A 127 10.82 -5.34 10.34
N GLU A 128 10.98 -6.65 10.54
CA GLU A 128 10.24 -7.69 9.81
C GLU A 128 8.72 -7.56 10.02
N MET A 129 8.28 -7.14 11.20
CA MET A 129 6.86 -6.88 11.45
C MET A 129 6.36 -5.71 10.58
N LEU A 130 7.10 -4.61 10.47
CA LEU A 130 6.73 -3.49 9.58
C LEU A 130 6.67 -3.93 8.10
N VAL A 131 7.62 -4.76 7.66
CA VAL A 131 7.61 -5.32 6.30
C VAL A 131 6.33 -6.14 6.07
N ARG A 132 5.89 -6.95 7.05
CA ARG A 132 4.66 -7.75 6.92
C ARG A 132 3.39 -6.90 6.88
N ILE A 133 3.34 -5.79 7.62
CA ILE A 133 2.19 -4.88 7.62
C ILE A 133 1.94 -4.32 6.22
N VAL A 134 3.00 -3.98 5.47
CA VAL A 134 2.86 -3.37 4.14
C VAL A 134 2.85 -4.39 3.00
N LYS A 135 3.36 -5.59 3.23
CA LYS A 135 3.49 -6.60 2.17
C LYS A 135 2.16 -7.32 1.93
N PRO A 136 1.63 -7.30 0.71
CA PRO A 136 0.45 -8.08 0.36
C PRO A 136 0.67 -9.59 0.57
N VAL A 137 -0.38 -10.31 0.93
CA VAL A 137 -0.33 -11.76 1.17
C VAL A 137 0.03 -12.51 -0.10
N THR A 138 -0.64 -12.15 -1.20
CA THR A 138 -0.34 -12.64 -2.56
C THR A 138 -0.43 -11.50 -3.56
N LYS A 139 0.10 -11.72 -4.76
CA LYS A 139 -0.03 -10.76 -5.86
C LYS A 139 -1.51 -10.53 -6.21
N GLU A 140 -2.34 -11.57 -6.18
CA GLU A 140 -3.75 -11.50 -6.55
C GLU A 140 -4.55 -10.66 -5.54
N VAL A 141 -4.22 -10.74 -4.25
CA VAL A 141 -4.81 -9.87 -3.21
C VAL A 141 -4.43 -8.41 -3.46
N ASP A 142 -3.17 -8.12 -3.77
CA ASP A 142 -2.68 -6.77 -4.09
C ASP A 142 -3.37 -6.18 -5.34
N GLU A 143 -3.44 -6.95 -6.43
CA GLU A 143 -4.07 -6.50 -7.68
C GLU A 143 -5.58 -6.27 -7.51
N PHE A 144 -6.27 -7.11 -6.74
CA PHE A 144 -7.66 -6.87 -6.39
C PHE A 144 -7.84 -5.57 -5.57
N HIS A 145 -7.00 -5.38 -4.55
CA HIS A 145 -7.08 -4.19 -3.69
C HIS A 145 -6.84 -2.89 -4.46
N LYS A 146 -5.88 -2.85 -5.39
CA LYS A 146 -5.61 -1.69 -6.23
C LYS A 146 -6.85 -1.23 -6.99
N VAL A 147 -7.57 -2.16 -7.61
CA VAL A 147 -8.80 -1.83 -8.35
C VAL A 147 -9.92 -1.43 -7.41
N LEU A 148 -10.10 -2.15 -6.29
CA LEU A 148 -11.10 -1.82 -5.27
C LEU A 148 -10.85 -0.44 -4.68
N TYR A 149 -9.60 -0.09 -4.39
CA TYR A 149 -9.20 1.22 -3.88
C TYR A 149 -9.65 2.35 -4.80
N MET A 150 -9.40 2.22 -6.10
CA MET A 150 -9.82 3.22 -7.11
C MET A 150 -11.35 3.34 -7.18
N ILE A 151 -12.06 2.22 -7.14
CA ILE A 151 -13.53 2.21 -7.10
C ILE A 151 -14.04 2.92 -5.86
N TYR A 152 -13.52 2.55 -4.69
CA TYR A 152 -14.05 2.99 -3.39
C TYR A 152 -13.73 4.45 -3.09
N HIS A 153 -12.50 4.91 -3.39
CA HIS A 153 -12.03 6.23 -3.02
C HIS A 153 -12.12 7.28 -4.13
N HIS A 154 -12.15 6.87 -5.40
CA HIS A 154 -12.10 7.81 -6.53
C HIS A 154 -13.32 7.72 -7.44
N TYR A 155 -13.59 6.57 -8.06
CA TYR A 155 -14.60 6.50 -9.12
C TYR A 155 -16.03 6.54 -8.59
N GLY A 156 -16.33 5.85 -7.49
CA GLY A 156 -17.64 5.82 -6.86
C GLY A 156 -18.05 7.19 -6.32
N PRO A 157 -17.27 7.84 -5.43
CA PRO A 157 -17.58 9.16 -4.87
C PRO A 157 -17.68 10.27 -5.94
N ASN A 158 -16.81 10.23 -6.94
CA ASN A 158 -16.76 11.25 -8.01
C ASN A 158 -17.79 11.02 -9.11
N LYS A 159 -18.59 9.95 -9.03
CA LYS A 159 -19.60 9.57 -10.02
C LYS A 159 -19.05 9.47 -11.46
N ASN A 160 -17.81 9.03 -11.58
CA ASN A 160 -17.19 8.79 -12.87
C ASN A 160 -17.71 7.47 -13.43
N THR A 161 -18.88 7.51 -14.07
CA THR A 161 -19.63 6.33 -14.49
C THR A 161 -18.92 5.48 -15.53
N GLU A 162 -18.10 6.07 -16.40
CA GLU A 162 -17.35 5.32 -17.41
C GLU A 162 -16.19 4.55 -16.77
N GLU A 163 -15.35 5.22 -15.99
CA GLU A 163 -14.21 4.60 -15.30
C GLU A 163 -14.70 3.62 -14.22
N LEU A 164 -15.76 3.96 -13.49
CA LEU A 164 -16.38 3.06 -12.53
C LEU A 164 -16.86 1.77 -13.21
N SER A 165 -17.52 1.87 -14.36
CA SER A 165 -18.01 0.70 -15.11
C SER A 165 -16.87 -0.21 -15.55
N LYS A 166 -15.79 0.35 -16.09
CA LYS A 166 -14.59 -0.41 -16.50
C LYS A 166 -13.91 -1.06 -15.30
N ALA A 167 -13.77 -0.31 -14.21
CA ALA A 167 -13.14 -0.80 -13.00
C ALA A 167 -13.93 -1.94 -12.33
N ILE A 168 -15.27 -1.90 -12.36
CA ILE A 168 -16.10 -3.02 -11.84
C ILE A 168 -15.88 -4.28 -12.68
N ASP A 169 -15.74 -4.18 -13.99
CA ASP A 169 -15.44 -5.31 -14.85
C ASP A 169 -14.05 -5.91 -14.56
N ASP A 170 -13.03 -5.06 -14.36
CA ASP A 170 -11.70 -5.50 -13.96
C ASP A 170 -11.71 -6.12 -12.56
N LEU A 171 -12.40 -5.50 -11.59
CA LEU A 171 -12.53 -6.01 -10.23
C LEU A 171 -13.11 -7.44 -10.21
N TYR A 172 -14.08 -7.72 -11.05
CA TYR A 172 -14.65 -9.07 -11.17
C TYR A 172 -13.63 -10.09 -11.67
N LEU A 173 -12.80 -9.72 -12.66
CA LEU A 173 -11.71 -10.57 -13.12
C LEU A 173 -10.67 -10.83 -12.01
N ARG A 174 -10.28 -9.77 -11.28
CA ARG A 174 -9.36 -9.89 -10.13
C ARG A 174 -9.94 -10.73 -9.00
N ALA A 175 -11.26 -10.66 -8.76
CA ALA A 175 -11.90 -11.52 -7.77
C ALA A 175 -11.82 -13.01 -8.14
N ASP A 176 -11.92 -13.35 -9.42
CA ASP A 176 -11.77 -14.73 -9.90
C ASP A 176 -10.31 -15.21 -9.76
N GLU A 177 -9.33 -14.37 -10.12
CA GLU A 177 -7.91 -14.64 -9.93
C GLU A 177 -7.57 -14.86 -8.44
N LEU A 178 -8.06 -13.97 -7.55
CA LEU A 178 -7.84 -14.03 -6.10
C LEU A 178 -8.44 -15.33 -5.51
N LYS A 179 -9.67 -15.67 -5.88
CA LYS A 179 -10.33 -16.88 -5.41
C LYS A 179 -9.54 -18.14 -5.74
N ASN A 180 -8.83 -18.16 -6.87
CA ASN A 180 -8.06 -19.29 -7.37
C ASN A 180 -6.57 -19.22 -7.04
N CYS A 181 -6.13 -18.21 -6.27
CA CYS A 181 -4.72 -18.04 -5.96
C CYS A 181 -4.20 -19.10 -4.98
N VAL A 182 -2.88 -19.27 -4.97
CA VAL A 182 -2.20 -20.20 -4.06
C VAL A 182 -1.58 -19.43 -2.92
N LEU A 183 -2.01 -19.71 -1.69
CA LEU A 183 -1.43 -19.11 -0.50
C LEU A 183 0.05 -19.51 -0.33
N PRO A 184 0.89 -18.57 0.16
CA PRO A 184 2.27 -18.86 0.51
C PRO A 184 2.33 -19.87 1.67
N LYS A 185 3.44 -20.59 1.77
CA LYS A 185 3.61 -21.67 2.77
C LYS A 185 3.33 -21.23 4.21
N TRP A 186 3.67 -19.98 4.56
CA TRP A 186 3.48 -19.45 5.90
C TRP A 186 2.00 -19.17 6.26
N ALA A 187 1.11 -19.13 5.26
CA ALA A 187 -0.32 -18.86 5.42
C ALA A 187 -1.22 -20.08 5.13
N THR A 188 -0.62 -21.27 4.99
CA THR A 188 -1.38 -22.49 4.64
C THR A 188 -2.31 -22.98 5.74
N ASP A 189 -2.05 -22.66 6.98
CA ASP A 189 -2.92 -22.91 8.13
C ASP A 189 -4.23 -22.13 8.06
N LYS A 190 -4.25 -21.00 7.35
CA LYS A 190 -5.41 -20.12 7.14
C LYS A 190 -6.20 -20.45 5.86
N LYS A 191 -5.85 -21.53 5.16
CA LYS A 191 -6.39 -21.85 3.83
C LYS A 191 -7.91 -21.99 3.81
N GLU A 192 -8.51 -22.63 4.81
CA GLU A 192 -9.96 -22.85 4.88
C GLU A 192 -10.70 -21.52 5.03
N ASP A 193 -10.28 -20.69 5.99
CA ASP A 193 -10.87 -19.37 6.23
C ASP A 193 -10.68 -18.44 5.04
N PHE A 194 -9.48 -18.47 4.43
CA PHE A 194 -9.20 -17.70 3.21
C PHE A 194 -10.12 -18.13 2.06
N THR A 195 -10.27 -19.42 1.81
CA THR A 195 -11.16 -19.90 0.74
C THR A 195 -12.59 -19.43 0.92
N LYS A 196 -13.11 -19.50 2.16
CA LYS A 196 -14.45 -19.01 2.48
C LYS A 196 -14.57 -17.50 2.25
N ALA A 197 -13.63 -16.72 2.77
CA ALA A 197 -13.62 -15.26 2.60
C ALA A 197 -13.48 -14.85 1.13
N ALA A 198 -12.65 -15.54 0.35
CA ALA A 198 -12.47 -15.32 -1.08
C ALA A 198 -13.74 -15.65 -1.88
N ASP A 199 -14.47 -16.72 -1.52
CA ASP A 199 -15.77 -17.06 -2.11
C ASP A 199 -16.84 -16.00 -1.81
N GLU A 200 -16.88 -15.48 -0.58
CA GLU A 200 -17.78 -14.38 -0.19
C GLU A 200 -17.45 -13.10 -0.95
N LEU A 201 -16.17 -12.78 -1.09
CA LEU A 201 -15.68 -11.63 -1.84
C LEU A 201 -16.02 -11.73 -3.32
N TYR A 202 -15.75 -12.87 -3.95
CA TYR A 202 -16.13 -13.15 -5.34
C TYR A 202 -17.63 -12.99 -5.56
N THR A 203 -18.45 -13.54 -4.66
CA THR A 203 -19.90 -13.46 -4.74
C THR A 203 -20.39 -12.02 -4.69
N SER A 204 -19.90 -11.21 -3.73
CA SER A 204 -20.28 -9.81 -3.61
C SER A 204 -19.78 -8.97 -4.80
N THR A 205 -18.62 -9.28 -5.36
CA THR A 205 -18.11 -8.60 -6.56
C THR A 205 -18.94 -8.93 -7.79
N ARG A 206 -19.40 -10.19 -7.93
CA ARG A 206 -20.35 -10.58 -8.99
C ARG A 206 -21.67 -9.85 -8.86
N GLU A 207 -22.23 -9.74 -7.65
CA GLU A 207 -23.46 -8.97 -7.41
C GLU A 207 -23.29 -7.51 -7.82
N LEU A 208 -22.15 -6.88 -7.51
CA LEU A 208 -21.83 -5.52 -7.95
C LEU A 208 -21.83 -5.40 -9.48
N LYS A 209 -21.20 -6.38 -10.16
CA LYS A 209 -21.17 -6.44 -11.61
C LYS A 209 -22.58 -6.58 -12.20
N ASP A 210 -23.41 -7.48 -11.65
CA ASP A 210 -24.78 -7.70 -12.10
C ASP A 210 -25.64 -6.42 -11.94
N LEU A 211 -25.48 -5.68 -10.85
CA LEU A 211 -26.14 -4.38 -10.64
C LEU A 211 -25.69 -3.36 -11.68
N LYS A 212 -24.40 -3.27 -11.96
CA LYS A 212 -23.87 -2.39 -13.01
C LYS A 212 -24.45 -2.75 -14.38
N ASP A 213 -24.46 -4.03 -14.74
CA ASP A 213 -24.93 -4.51 -16.06
C ASP A 213 -26.44 -4.30 -16.22
N SER A 214 -27.23 -4.41 -15.15
CA SER A 214 -28.66 -4.10 -15.14
C SER A 214 -28.99 -2.61 -15.06
N LYS A 215 -27.96 -1.73 -14.98
CA LYS A 215 -28.11 -0.28 -14.82
C LYS A 215 -28.92 0.10 -13.58
N ALA A 216 -28.62 -0.58 -12.48
CA ALA A 216 -29.19 -0.26 -11.16
C ALA A 216 -28.90 1.20 -10.77
N ASP A 217 -29.67 1.74 -9.82
CA ASP A 217 -29.47 3.12 -9.38
C ASP A 217 -28.16 3.29 -8.58
N ASP A 218 -27.68 4.53 -8.49
CA ASP A 218 -26.43 4.90 -7.83
C ASP A 218 -26.38 4.40 -6.38
N LYS A 219 -27.51 4.39 -5.66
CA LYS A 219 -27.56 3.97 -4.26
C LYS A 219 -27.34 2.46 -4.14
N GLN A 220 -27.89 1.68 -5.05
CA GLN A 220 -27.69 0.23 -5.09
C GLN A 220 -26.23 -0.11 -5.42
N ILE A 221 -25.65 0.56 -6.42
CA ILE A 221 -24.25 0.42 -6.76
C ILE A 221 -23.36 0.78 -5.57
N GLN A 222 -23.58 1.93 -4.92
CA GLN A 222 -22.77 2.37 -3.79
C GLN A 222 -22.85 1.40 -2.60
N SER A 223 -24.07 0.92 -2.27
CA SER A 223 -24.26 -0.09 -1.21
C SER A 223 -23.53 -1.41 -1.52
N SER A 224 -23.48 -1.79 -2.79
CA SER A 224 -22.75 -2.99 -3.22
C SER A 224 -21.22 -2.81 -3.17
N ILE A 225 -20.71 -1.61 -3.50
CA ILE A 225 -19.30 -1.25 -3.33
C ILE A 225 -18.89 -1.39 -1.83
N GLU A 226 -19.70 -0.85 -0.92
CA GLU A 226 -19.47 -0.99 0.54
C GLU A 226 -19.43 -2.46 0.98
N LYS A 227 -20.33 -3.28 0.44
CA LYS A 227 -20.35 -4.73 0.74
C LYS A 227 -19.05 -5.41 0.28
N VAL A 228 -18.60 -5.10 -0.93
CA VAL A 228 -17.33 -5.65 -1.47
C VAL A 228 -16.15 -5.21 -0.59
N HIS A 229 -16.07 -3.92 -0.25
CA HIS A 229 -15.01 -3.38 0.61
C HIS A 229 -15.00 -4.06 1.98
N THR A 230 -16.16 -4.22 2.63
CA THR A 230 -16.28 -4.92 3.91
C THR A 230 -15.81 -6.38 3.82
N ASN A 231 -16.12 -7.08 2.74
CA ASN A 231 -15.70 -8.47 2.55
C ASN A 231 -14.19 -8.56 2.27
N TYR A 232 -13.62 -7.58 1.57
CA TYR A 232 -12.17 -7.49 1.39
C TYR A 232 -11.45 -7.29 2.74
N GLN A 233 -11.92 -6.37 3.58
CA GLN A 233 -11.35 -6.15 4.91
C GLN A 233 -11.38 -7.42 5.79
N LYS A 234 -12.46 -8.22 5.72
CA LYS A 234 -12.53 -9.50 6.44
C LYS A 234 -11.49 -10.50 5.93
N LEU A 235 -11.26 -10.55 4.61
CA LEU A 235 -10.25 -11.41 4.02
C LEU A 235 -8.84 -10.99 4.45
N GLU A 236 -8.56 -9.69 4.43
CA GLU A 236 -7.25 -9.14 4.80
C GLU A 236 -6.96 -9.38 6.28
N ALA A 237 -7.93 -9.16 7.16
CA ALA A 237 -7.81 -9.38 8.61
C ALA A 237 -7.48 -10.82 9.03
N LEU A 238 -7.56 -11.80 8.12
CA LEU A 238 -7.08 -13.15 8.40
C LEU A 238 -5.56 -13.21 8.58
N PHE A 239 -4.83 -12.21 8.09
CA PHE A 239 -3.37 -12.20 8.03
C PHE A 239 -2.71 -11.15 8.94
N ASP A 240 -3.52 -10.41 9.69
CA ASP A 240 -3.09 -9.43 10.71
C ASP A 240 -2.58 -10.09 12.00
#